data_9d0c9d42bca133d0c3dda06e05842205
#
_entry.id   9d0c9d42bca133d0c3dda06e05842205
#
_cell.length_a   1.000
_cell.length_b   1.000
_cell.length_c   1.000
_cell.angle_alpha   90.00
_cell.angle_beta   90.00
_cell.angle_gamma   90.00
#
_symmetry.space_group_name_H-M   'P 1'
#
loop_
_entity.id
_entity.type
_entity.pdbx_description
1 polymer ?
#
loop_
_entity_poly.entity_id
_entity_poly.type
_entity_poly.pdbx_seq_one_letter_code
_entity_poly.pdbx_strand_id
1 'polypeptide(L)'
;MKKYLIILAVLAVVVMISGCTTTSNINTKNFSTSGMSFQYPDTWNVSSQVNNNSTQVMVASPEFISSNATKGSVLLIIKLSKSGDNNMSQTRQELITQAQQSGQNATNATINIAGVTASDISYTGKDTTGNNTYGRLIDFEKNNSLYLLLFASGGGADIDAVKPYFDVIIKSFNVE
;
A
#
# COMPACT_ATOMS: atom_id res chain seq x y z
N MET A 1 10.86 48.16 -18.60
CA MET A 1 11.27 47.72 -17.24
C MET A 1 10.14 47.18 -16.40
N LYS A 2 8.93 47.81 -16.35
CA LYS A 2 7.78 47.33 -15.53
C LYS A 2 7.25 45.93 -15.91
N LYS A 3 7.33 45.55 -17.19
CA LYS A 3 6.83 44.23 -17.67
C LYS A 3 7.67 43.04 -17.17
N TYR A 4 8.98 43.22 -17.00
CA TYR A 4 9.88 42.13 -16.51
C TYR A 4 9.77 41.95 -14.98
N LEU A 5 9.37 43.01 -14.26
CA LEU A 5 9.18 42.96 -12.82
C LEU A 5 7.97 42.09 -12.44
N ILE A 6 6.92 42.10 -13.27
CA ILE A 6 5.72 41.28 -13.08
C ILE A 6 6.04 39.82 -13.35
N ILE A 7 6.84 39.52 -14.39
CA ILE A 7 7.26 38.14 -14.72
C ILE A 7 8.13 37.57 -13.60
N LEU A 8 9.04 38.37 -13.04
CA LEU A 8 9.87 37.94 -11.91
C LEU A 8 9.06 37.66 -10.63
N ALA A 9 8.01 38.49 -10.36
CA ALA A 9 7.13 38.27 -9.24
C ALA A 9 6.27 37.00 -9.38
N VAL A 10 5.82 36.68 -10.60
CA VAL A 10 5.07 35.45 -10.87
C VAL A 10 5.97 34.21 -10.73
N LEU A 11 7.24 34.29 -11.18
CA LEU A 11 8.20 33.21 -10.99
C LEU A 11 8.54 32.95 -9.51
N ALA A 12 8.62 34.00 -8.69
CA ALA A 12 8.89 33.89 -7.26
C ALA A 12 7.71 33.25 -6.52
N VAL A 13 6.46 33.47 -6.95
CA VAL A 13 5.27 32.86 -6.35
C VAL A 13 5.17 31.37 -6.67
N VAL A 14 5.60 30.95 -7.88
CA VAL A 14 5.59 29.51 -8.26
C VAL A 14 6.60 28.71 -7.45
N VAL A 15 7.72 29.27 -7.04
CA VAL A 15 8.73 28.59 -6.20
C VAL A 15 8.25 28.44 -4.74
N MET A 16 7.30 29.26 -4.28
CA MET A 16 6.79 29.18 -2.90
C MET A 16 5.67 28.14 -2.71
N ILE A 17 5.15 27.54 -3.82
CA ILE A 17 4.12 26.49 -3.76
C ILE A 17 4.75 25.07 -3.87
N SER A 18 6.06 24.96 -3.99
CA SER A 18 6.74 23.69 -3.71
C SER A 18 6.64 23.48 -2.19
N GLY A 19 5.44 23.07 -1.77
CA GLY A 19 5.15 22.72 -0.39
C GLY A 19 6.23 21.76 0.08
N CYS A 20 6.89 22.10 1.17
CA CYS A 20 7.54 21.13 2.02
C CYS A 20 6.48 20.09 2.38
N THR A 21 6.40 19.02 1.59
CA THR A 21 5.93 17.77 2.13
C THR A 21 6.93 17.46 3.23
N THR A 22 6.53 17.60 4.47
CA THR A 22 7.22 17.02 5.60
C THR A 22 7.28 15.52 5.31
N THR A 23 8.33 15.09 4.63
CA THR A 23 8.71 13.69 4.56
C THR A 23 9.10 13.35 5.99
N SER A 24 8.16 12.79 6.75
CA SER A 24 8.49 12.12 7.98
C SER A 24 9.57 11.11 7.60
N ASN A 25 10.79 11.28 8.12
CA ASN A 25 11.89 10.33 7.92
C ASN A 25 11.51 9.03 8.62
N ILE A 26 10.81 8.16 7.90
CA ILE A 26 10.49 6.81 8.38
C ILE A 26 11.77 5.99 8.23
N ASN A 27 12.35 5.57 9.35
CA ASN A 27 13.43 4.61 9.33
C ASN A 27 12.93 3.29 8.75
N THR A 28 13.70 2.67 7.86
CA THR A 28 13.29 1.48 7.13
C THR A 28 14.31 0.36 7.21
N LYS A 29 13.82 -0.87 7.05
CA LYS A 29 14.59 -2.09 6.79
C LYS A 29 14.24 -2.63 5.42
N ASN A 30 15.16 -3.36 4.81
CA ASN A 30 14.95 -4.06 3.54
C ASN A 30 14.44 -5.48 3.82
N PHE A 31 13.54 -5.95 2.98
CA PHE A 31 13.10 -7.34 2.93
C PHE A 31 13.13 -7.84 1.50
N SER A 32 13.51 -9.11 1.30
CA SER A 32 13.45 -9.76 0.00
C SER A 32 13.12 -11.25 0.15
N THR A 33 12.29 -11.75 -0.76
CA THR A 33 11.94 -13.17 -0.86
C THR A 33 11.33 -13.48 -2.23
N SER A 34 11.59 -14.65 -2.78
CA SER A 34 10.94 -15.17 -4.01
C SER A 34 10.93 -14.18 -5.19
N GLY A 35 12.04 -13.42 -5.40
CA GLY A 35 12.17 -12.43 -6.48
C GLY A 35 11.35 -11.16 -6.28
N MET A 36 10.90 -10.86 -5.08
CA MET A 36 10.34 -9.56 -4.69
C MET A 36 11.13 -8.94 -3.55
N SER A 37 11.26 -7.61 -3.55
CA SER A 37 11.94 -6.84 -2.51
C SER A 37 11.22 -5.52 -2.25
N PHE A 38 11.31 -5.03 -1.03
CA PHE A 38 10.75 -3.73 -0.62
C PHE A 38 11.37 -3.25 0.68
N GLN A 39 11.16 -1.97 0.99
CA GLN A 39 11.48 -1.38 2.28
C GLN A 39 10.21 -1.33 3.15
N TYR A 40 10.38 -1.55 4.45
CA TYR A 40 9.29 -1.46 5.41
C TYR A 40 9.74 -0.71 6.67
N PRO A 41 8.83 -0.11 7.44
CA PRO A 41 9.18 0.61 8.67
C PRO A 41 9.95 -0.28 9.64
N ASP A 42 11.05 0.21 10.20
CA ASP A 42 11.96 -0.57 11.04
C ASP A 42 11.33 -1.05 12.35
N THR A 43 10.26 -0.39 12.79
CA THR A 43 9.45 -0.75 13.97
C THR A 43 8.42 -1.85 13.68
N TRP A 44 8.14 -2.15 12.40
CA TRP A 44 7.17 -3.18 12.03
C TRP A 44 7.81 -4.57 11.96
N ASN A 45 6.99 -5.59 12.14
CA ASN A 45 7.43 -6.97 12.05
C ASN A 45 7.11 -7.52 10.67
N VAL A 46 8.00 -8.36 10.14
CA VAL A 46 7.81 -9.06 8.88
C VAL A 46 7.90 -10.56 9.07
N SER A 47 7.01 -11.29 8.43
CA SER A 47 7.04 -12.76 8.33
C SER A 47 6.69 -13.20 6.92
N SER A 48 7.19 -14.34 6.49
CA SER A 48 6.89 -14.88 5.16
C SER A 48 6.68 -16.38 5.18
N GLN A 49 5.84 -16.82 4.26
CA GLN A 49 5.57 -18.23 3.99
C GLN A 49 5.68 -18.47 2.49
N VAL A 50 6.52 -19.39 2.07
CA VAL A 50 6.78 -19.74 0.67
C VAL A 50 6.30 -21.16 0.42
N ASN A 51 5.46 -21.33 -0.58
CA ASN A 51 4.97 -22.61 -1.11
C ASN A 51 5.33 -22.70 -2.59
N ASN A 52 5.16 -23.88 -3.20
CA ASN A 52 5.55 -24.12 -4.60
C ASN A 52 4.96 -23.11 -5.59
N ASN A 53 3.71 -22.68 -5.41
CA ASN A 53 2.99 -21.81 -6.34
C ASN A 53 2.60 -20.46 -5.73
N SER A 54 2.93 -20.20 -4.47
CA SER A 54 2.57 -18.94 -3.80
C SER A 54 3.61 -18.52 -2.79
N THR A 55 3.74 -17.21 -2.62
CA THR A 55 4.48 -16.62 -1.50
C THR A 55 3.55 -15.63 -0.82
N GLN A 56 3.49 -15.71 0.50
CA GLN A 56 2.76 -14.76 1.34
C GLN A 56 3.76 -14.05 2.24
N VAL A 57 3.63 -12.73 2.36
CA VAL A 57 4.43 -11.92 3.29
C VAL A 57 3.48 -11.06 4.09
N MET A 58 3.59 -11.10 5.39
CA MET A 58 2.87 -10.21 6.30
C MET A 58 3.84 -9.21 6.91
N VAL A 59 3.48 -7.92 6.83
CA VAL A 59 4.18 -6.82 7.48
C VAL A 59 3.18 -6.14 8.42
N ALA A 60 3.45 -6.15 9.72
CA ALA A 60 2.47 -5.73 10.73
C ALA A 60 3.07 -4.77 11.75
N SER A 61 2.28 -3.77 12.14
CA SER A 61 2.64 -2.84 13.20
C SER A 61 2.71 -3.55 14.55
N PRO A 62 3.48 -3.03 15.52
CA PRO A 62 3.55 -3.59 16.87
C PRO A 62 2.16 -3.71 17.53
N GLU A 63 1.28 -2.73 17.31
CA GLU A 63 -0.08 -2.71 17.86
C GLU A 63 -0.93 -3.84 17.30
N PHE A 64 -0.79 -4.15 15.99
CA PHE A 64 -1.50 -5.27 15.37
C PHE A 64 -1.14 -6.60 16.04
N ILE A 65 0.13 -6.81 16.31
CA ILE A 65 0.62 -8.04 16.94
C ILE A 65 0.21 -8.11 18.41
N SER A 66 0.41 -7.02 19.19
CA SER A 66 0.13 -7.01 20.62
C SER A 66 -1.37 -7.05 20.95
N SER A 67 -2.23 -6.61 20.03
CA SER A 67 -3.69 -6.59 20.21
C SER A 67 -4.40 -7.83 19.65
N ASN A 68 -3.69 -8.89 19.24
CA ASN A 68 -4.23 -10.05 18.54
C ASN A 68 -5.10 -9.65 17.30
N ALA A 69 -4.57 -8.75 16.49
CA ALA A 69 -5.19 -8.24 15.25
C ALA A 69 -6.49 -7.42 15.45
N THR A 70 -6.79 -6.96 16.67
CA THR A 70 -7.98 -6.14 16.91
C THR A 70 -7.74 -4.65 16.67
N LYS A 71 -6.47 -4.21 16.59
CA LYS A 71 -6.09 -2.81 16.36
C LYS A 71 -4.73 -2.73 15.69
N GLY A 72 -4.44 -1.59 15.04
CA GLY A 72 -3.18 -1.37 14.35
C GLY A 72 -3.29 -1.55 12.85
N SER A 73 -2.17 -1.87 12.21
CA SER A 73 -2.05 -1.88 10.75
C SER A 73 -1.28 -3.11 10.26
N VAL A 74 -1.71 -3.65 9.13
CA VAL A 74 -1.11 -4.82 8.49
C VAL A 74 -1.10 -4.66 6.98
N LEU A 75 -0.04 -5.15 6.35
CA LEU A 75 0.03 -5.43 4.92
C LEU A 75 0.20 -6.93 4.73
N LEU A 76 -0.65 -7.52 3.91
CA LEU A 76 -0.46 -8.85 3.36
C LEU A 76 -0.08 -8.74 1.88
N ILE A 77 1.08 -9.28 1.51
CA ILE A 77 1.52 -9.40 0.12
C ILE A 77 1.33 -10.86 -0.28
N ILE A 78 0.66 -11.09 -1.40
CA ILE A 78 0.47 -12.43 -1.97
C ILE A 78 1.02 -12.41 -3.39
N LYS A 79 1.98 -13.30 -3.66
CA LYS A 79 2.46 -13.63 -5.01
C LYS A 79 1.89 -14.99 -5.40
N LEU A 80 1.23 -15.06 -6.55
CA LEU A 80 0.69 -16.30 -7.13
C LEU A 80 1.35 -16.54 -8.49
N SER A 81 1.95 -17.72 -8.70
CA SER A 81 2.50 -18.09 -10.00
C SER A 81 1.40 -18.52 -10.95
N LYS A 82 1.50 -18.16 -12.24
CA LYS A 82 0.53 -18.52 -13.29
C LYS A 82 0.65 -19.99 -13.74
N SER A 83 1.50 -20.80 -13.14
CA SER A 83 1.62 -22.22 -13.47
C SER A 83 0.49 -23.01 -12.84
N GLY A 84 -0.43 -23.52 -13.66
CA GLY A 84 -1.56 -24.37 -13.25
C GLY A 84 -2.92 -23.71 -13.45
N ASP A 85 -3.98 -24.46 -13.18
CA ASP A 85 -5.39 -24.08 -13.31
C ASP A 85 -5.86 -23.01 -12.25
N ASN A 86 -4.95 -22.20 -11.76
CA ASN A 86 -5.27 -21.13 -10.84
C ASN A 86 -6.11 -20.08 -11.57
N ASN A 87 -7.38 -20.02 -11.28
CA ASN A 87 -8.28 -19.00 -11.77
C ASN A 87 -8.00 -17.66 -11.06
N MET A 88 -6.86 -17.05 -11.44
CA MET A 88 -6.35 -15.81 -10.83
C MET A 88 -7.34 -14.67 -10.99
N SER A 89 -8.07 -14.63 -12.11
CA SER A 89 -9.11 -13.65 -12.34
C SER A 89 -10.26 -13.80 -11.35
N GLN A 90 -10.59 -15.03 -10.98
CA GLN A 90 -11.62 -15.30 -9.97
C GLN A 90 -11.16 -14.89 -8.57
N THR A 91 -9.97 -15.29 -8.15
CA THR A 91 -9.39 -14.89 -6.86
C THR A 91 -9.31 -13.37 -6.73
N ARG A 92 -8.86 -12.68 -7.78
CA ARG A 92 -8.85 -11.23 -7.84
C ARG A 92 -10.24 -10.64 -7.68
N GLN A 93 -11.22 -11.15 -8.42
CA GLN A 93 -12.60 -10.66 -8.38
C GLN A 93 -13.25 -10.91 -7.02
N GLU A 94 -13.01 -12.05 -6.39
CA GLU A 94 -13.49 -12.35 -5.04
C GLU A 94 -12.94 -11.36 -4.01
N LEU A 95 -11.64 -11.07 -4.04
CA LEU A 95 -11.01 -10.10 -3.15
C LEU A 95 -11.55 -8.67 -3.36
N ILE A 96 -11.73 -8.25 -4.63
CA ILE A 96 -12.31 -6.94 -4.94
C ILE A 96 -13.77 -6.89 -4.44
N THR A 97 -14.55 -7.94 -4.65
CA THR A 97 -15.95 -8.00 -4.22
C THR A 97 -16.05 -7.94 -2.69
N GLN A 98 -15.21 -8.67 -1.97
CA GLN A 98 -15.16 -8.61 -0.50
C GLN A 98 -14.79 -7.20 -0.01
N ALA A 99 -13.81 -6.56 -0.64
CA ALA A 99 -13.41 -5.19 -0.32
C ALA A 99 -14.57 -4.20 -0.52
N GLN A 100 -15.33 -4.35 -1.61
CA GLN A 100 -16.49 -3.50 -1.91
C GLN A 100 -17.69 -3.75 -0.99
N GLN A 101 -17.93 -5.00 -0.61
CA GLN A 101 -19.05 -5.39 0.28
C GLN A 101 -18.85 -4.93 1.73
N SER A 102 -17.66 -4.55 2.13
CA SER A 102 -17.40 -3.99 3.46
C SER A 102 -18.07 -2.61 3.71
N GLY A 103 -18.92 -2.16 2.79
CA GLY A 103 -19.89 -1.07 2.99
C GLY A 103 -19.30 0.33 3.02
N GLN A 104 -18.23 0.57 2.24
CA GLN A 104 -17.38 1.73 2.45
C GLN A 104 -17.17 2.53 1.17
N ASN A 105 -16.86 3.80 1.33
CA ASN A 105 -16.50 4.68 0.22
C ASN A 105 -15.22 4.16 -0.46
N ALA A 106 -15.39 3.50 -1.60
CA ALA A 106 -14.28 3.00 -2.40
C ALA A 106 -13.83 4.04 -3.43
N THR A 107 -12.52 4.21 -3.57
CA THR A 107 -11.89 5.01 -4.62
C THR A 107 -11.03 4.11 -5.48
N ASN A 108 -11.26 4.16 -6.79
CA ASN A 108 -10.48 3.41 -7.78
C ASN A 108 -9.47 4.34 -8.46
N ALA A 109 -8.22 3.90 -8.54
CA ALA A 109 -7.13 4.61 -9.19
C ALA A 109 -6.21 3.61 -9.90
N THR A 110 -5.20 4.14 -10.59
CA THR A 110 -4.06 3.37 -11.09
C THR A 110 -2.78 3.99 -10.58
N ILE A 111 -1.81 3.14 -10.27
CA ILE A 111 -0.47 3.58 -9.85
C ILE A 111 0.59 2.85 -10.66
N ASN A 112 1.83 3.37 -10.63
CA ASN A 112 2.99 2.62 -11.12
C ASN A 112 3.69 1.97 -9.93
N ILE A 113 3.86 0.65 -9.98
CA ILE A 113 4.57 -0.14 -8.96
C ILE A 113 5.42 -1.21 -9.65
N ALA A 114 6.64 -1.40 -9.21
CA ALA A 114 7.58 -2.35 -9.82
C ALA A 114 7.76 -2.16 -11.35
N GLY A 115 7.57 -0.92 -11.85
CA GLY A 115 7.68 -0.59 -13.28
C GLY A 115 6.48 -0.99 -14.15
N VAL A 116 5.35 -1.38 -13.56
CA VAL A 116 4.11 -1.69 -14.28
C VAL A 116 2.93 -0.88 -13.74
N THR A 117 1.90 -0.70 -14.56
CA THR A 117 0.64 -0.10 -14.12
C THR A 117 -0.15 -1.11 -13.28
N ALA A 118 -0.55 -0.71 -12.10
CA ALA A 118 -1.33 -1.50 -11.15
C ALA A 118 -2.72 -0.89 -10.93
N SER A 119 -3.70 -1.72 -10.62
CA SER A 119 -4.98 -1.28 -10.06
C SER A 119 -4.77 -0.93 -8.58
N ASP A 120 -5.44 0.10 -8.12
CA ASP A 120 -5.35 0.62 -6.76
C ASP A 120 -6.74 0.98 -6.26
N ILE A 121 -7.27 0.18 -5.36
CA ILE A 121 -8.58 0.38 -4.75
C ILE A 121 -8.38 0.69 -3.28
N SER A 122 -8.80 1.86 -2.84
CA SER A 122 -8.78 2.22 -1.42
C SER A 122 -10.19 2.44 -0.89
N TYR A 123 -10.40 2.15 0.36
CA TYR A 123 -11.67 2.31 1.05
C TYR A 123 -11.47 2.80 2.48
N THR A 124 -12.41 3.63 2.93
CA THR A 124 -12.48 4.12 4.31
C THR A 124 -13.87 3.83 4.87
N GLY A 125 -13.95 3.56 6.15
CA GLY A 125 -15.21 3.31 6.81
C GLY A 125 -15.08 3.27 8.32
N LYS A 126 -16.02 2.60 8.94
CA LYS A 126 -16.03 2.39 10.39
C LYS A 126 -16.22 0.92 10.72
N ASP A 127 -15.55 0.46 11.76
CA ASP A 127 -15.79 -0.85 12.34
C ASP A 127 -17.10 -0.88 13.16
N THR A 128 -17.43 -2.04 13.69
CA THR A 128 -18.64 -2.25 14.51
C THR A 128 -18.63 -1.46 15.82
N THR A 129 -17.49 -0.94 16.24
CA THR A 129 -17.31 -0.09 17.41
C THR A 129 -17.29 1.40 17.10
N GLY A 130 -17.42 1.77 15.80
CA GLY A 130 -17.44 3.14 15.32
C GLY A 130 -16.07 3.75 15.05
N ASN A 131 -14.98 3.00 15.20
CA ASN A 131 -13.64 3.45 14.88
C ASN A 131 -13.42 3.53 13.37
N ASN A 132 -12.65 4.51 12.92
CA ASN A 132 -12.28 4.61 11.51
C ASN A 132 -11.43 3.41 11.07
N THR A 133 -11.71 2.92 9.87
CA THR A 133 -10.96 1.87 9.20
C THR A 133 -10.46 2.34 7.84
N TYR A 134 -9.33 1.82 7.41
CA TYR A 134 -8.75 2.06 6.10
C TYR A 134 -8.28 0.74 5.52
N GLY A 135 -8.59 0.53 4.25
CA GLY A 135 -8.05 -0.57 3.48
C GLY A 135 -7.59 -0.09 2.11
N ARG A 136 -6.67 -0.83 1.53
CA ARG A 136 -6.15 -0.60 0.18
C ARG A 136 -5.77 -1.92 -0.46
N LEU A 137 -6.26 -2.17 -1.64
CA LEU A 137 -5.91 -3.32 -2.47
C LEU A 137 -5.18 -2.81 -3.71
N ILE A 138 -3.94 -3.24 -3.89
CA ILE A 138 -3.18 -3.01 -5.10
C ILE A 138 -2.97 -4.37 -5.77
N ASP A 139 -3.25 -4.46 -7.07
CA ASP A 139 -3.03 -5.66 -7.83
C ASP A 139 -2.36 -5.37 -9.18
N PHE A 140 -1.43 -6.24 -9.56
CA PHE A 140 -0.74 -6.18 -10.84
C PHE A 140 -0.15 -7.54 -11.23
N GLU A 141 0.16 -7.66 -12.50
CA GLU A 141 0.85 -8.82 -13.05
C GLU A 141 2.24 -8.46 -13.54
N LYS A 142 3.24 -9.27 -13.18
CA LYS A 142 4.62 -9.18 -13.67
C LYS A 142 5.32 -10.54 -13.63
N ASN A 143 6.17 -10.82 -14.63
CA ASN A 143 6.99 -12.03 -14.70
C ASN A 143 6.18 -13.31 -14.46
N ASN A 144 5.06 -13.46 -15.17
CA ASN A 144 4.15 -14.60 -15.08
C ASN A 144 3.62 -14.89 -13.66
N SER A 145 3.47 -13.85 -12.85
CA SER A 145 2.90 -13.92 -11.50
C SER A 145 1.90 -12.79 -11.28
N LEU A 146 0.88 -13.05 -10.44
CA LEU A 146 -0.02 -12.04 -9.88
C LEU A 146 0.51 -11.63 -8.51
N TYR A 147 0.50 -10.34 -8.28
CA TYR A 147 0.83 -9.71 -7.00
C TYR A 147 -0.40 -9.00 -6.45
N LEU A 148 -0.72 -9.27 -5.19
CA LEU A 148 -1.79 -8.63 -4.44
C LEU A 148 -1.19 -8.04 -3.17
N LEU A 149 -1.37 -6.75 -2.96
CA LEU A 149 -0.95 -6.03 -1.76
C LEU A 149 -2.22 -5.55 -1.05
N LEU A 150 -2.53 -6.14 0.10
CA LEU A 150 -3.72 -5.85 0.90
C LEU A 150 -3.32 -5.13 2.18
N PHE A 151 -3.58 -3.84 2.24
CA PHE A 151 -3.38 -3.02 3.43
C PHE A 151 -4.68 -2.95 4.22
N ALA A 152 -4.56 -3.05 5.53
CA ALA A 152 -5.66 -2.82 6.44
C ALA A 152 -5.16 -2.07 7.69
N SER A 153 -5.97 -1.13 8.16
CA SER A 153 -5.74 -0.39 9.40
C SER A 153 -7.08 -0.14 10.08
N GLY A 154 -7.12 -0.30 11.40
CA GLY A 154 -8.36 -0.16 12.16
C GLY A 154 -8.14 -0.16 13.67
N GLY A 155 -9.25 -0.32 14.42
CA GLY A 155 -9.21 -0.37 15.90
C GLY A 155 -8.79 0.95 16.53
N GLY A 156 -9.12 2.09 15.92
CA GLY A 156 -8.76 3.42 16.43
C GLY A 156 -7.35 3.86 16.05
N ALA A 157 -6.69 3.20 15.09
CA ALA A 157 -5.42 3.70 14.53
C ALA A 157 -5.62 5.05 13.85
N ASP A 158 -4.63 5.94 13.95
CA ASP A 158 -4.59 7.19 13.19
C ASP A 158 -4.26 6.86 11.73
N ILE A 159 -5.29 6.88 10.88
CA ILE A 159 -5.20 6.50 9.46
C ILE A 159 -4.22 7.40 8.71
N ASP A 160 -4.21 8.70 8.99
CA ASP A 160 -3.34 9.63 8.27
C ASP A 160 -1.87 9.48 8.69
N ALA A 161 -1.62 9.12 9.94
CA ALA A 161 -0.28 8.76 10.41
C ALA A 161 0.24 7.45 9.81
N VAL A 162 -0.65 6.52 9.45
CA VAL A 162 -0.28 5.19 8.93
C VAL A 162 -0.06 5.16 7.42
N LYS A 163 -0.78 5.96 6.65
CA LYS A 163 -0.63 6.03 5.18
C LYS A 163 0.81 6.17 4.69
N PRO A 164 1.67 7.03 5.26
CA PRO A 164 3.07 7.14 4.86
C PRO A 164 3.87 5.85 5.00
N TYR A 165 3.54 4.98 5.96
CA TYR A 165 4.20 3.69 6.14
C TYR A 165 3.88 2.73 4.97
N PHE A 166 2.63 2.73 4.48
CA PHE A 166 2.25 1.97 3.28
C PHE A 166 2.92 2.53 2.03
N ASP A 167 3.00 3.85 1.90
CA ASP A 167 3.66 4.51 0.77
C ASP A 167 5.15 4.16 0.65
N VAL A 168 5.86 4.00 1.76
CA VAL A 168 7.26 3.54 1.76
C VAL A 168 7.37 2.17 1.09
N ILE A 169 6.49 1.24 1.45
CA ILE A 169 6.49 -0.11 0.88
C ILE A 169 6.17 -0.06 -0.62
N ILE A 170 5.11 0.65 -1.02
CA ILE A 170 4.69 0.76 -2.42
C ILE A 170 5.78 1.36 -3.30
N LYS A 171 6.39 2.47 -2.86
CA LYS A 171 7.43 3.19 -3.63
C LYS A 171 8.71 2.39 -3.79
N SER A 172 9.02 1.52 -2.85
CA SER A 172 10.22 0.68 -2.86
C SER A 172 10.00 -0.72 -3.39
N PHE A 173 8.74 -1.11 -3.69
CA PHE A 173 8.40 -2.45 -4.15
C PHE A 173 9.01 -2.74 -5.52
N ASN A 174 9.79 -3.81 -5.60
CA ASN A 174 10.44 -4.26 -6.83
C ASN A 174 10.24 -5.76 -7.04
N VAL A 175 10.22 -6.16 -8.30
CA VAL A 175 10.10 -7.56 -8.77
C VAL A 175 11.20 -7.81 -9.79
N GLU A 176 12.06 -8.78 -9.51
CA GLU A 176 13.14 -9.26 -10.37
C GLU A 176 12.64 -10.24 -11.43
#